data_daa8a61e6136fa158073d23e8ea32b8a
#
_entry.id   daa8a61e6136fa158073d23e8ea32b8a
#
_cell.length_a   1.000
_cell.length_b   1.000
_cell.length_c   1.000
_cell.angle_alpha   90.00
_cell.angle_beta   90.00
_cell.angle_gamma   90.00
#
_symmetry.space_group_name_H-M   'P 1'
#
loop_
_entity.id
_entity.type
_entity.pdbx_description
1 polymer ?
#
loop_
_entity_poly.entity_id
_entity_poly.type
_entity_poly.pdbx_seq_one_letter_code
_entity_poly.pdbx_strand_id
1 'polypeptide(L)'
;MKMDFNAYCSLTRRFRLMRLPSLISSSTLLFLLVSTLFYSVYAQDKTFTVVLDAGHGGRDTGNRGNGYYEKKIALNIALTIGSLLEKQNGIKVIYTRKKDVFVDLIERANIANKADADLFISIHCDAFSQSSVYGAGTFVLGLHANDRNFQIAQKENSVIFLEEDYEQKYDGFDPNNPESVISLLLMQETYLDQSIVAANTIQQSFISNLSRKDRTVKQAGFVVLKYTYMPSVLVEAGFLTNPKEGAYLNSTKGQQQISSTIADAVINYRNFLYSSVSSENPIENNKPKSE
;
A
#
# COMPACT_ATOMS: atom_id res chain seq x y z
N MET A 1 -51.73 23.76 75.27
CA MET A 1 -50.81 24.58 74.48
C MET A 1 -51.10 24.28 72.99
N LYS A 2 -51.97 25.17 72.40
CA LYS A 2 -52.45 25.02 71.04
C LYS A 2 -51.44 25.72 70.12
N MET A 3 -50.85 25.02 69.15
CA MET A 3 -50.04 25.61 68.10
C MET A 3 -50.88 25.82 66.86
N ASP A 4 -50.92 27.08 66.39
CA ASP A 4 -51.65 27.49 65.19
C ASP A 4 -51.15 26.95 63.91
N PHE A 5 -52.08 26.41 63.11
CA PHE A 5 -51.83 25.75 61.82
C PHE A 5 -52.22 26.69 60.65
N ASN A 6 -51.75 27.92 60.65
CA ASN A 6 -52.16 28.86 59.62
C ASN A 6 -50.97 29.72 59.04
N ALA A 7 -49.90 29.09 58.63
CA ALA A 7 -48.81 29.85 57.98
C ALA A 7 -48.22 29.11 56.79
N TYR A 8 -49.03 28.38 56.02
CA TYR A 8 -48.54 27.71 54.79
C TYR A 8 -49.46 27.94 53.60
N CYS A 9 -49.76 29.16 53.32
CA CYS A 9 -50.52 29.49 52.10
C CYS A 9 -50.15 30.88 51.59
N SER A 10 -48.99 31.01 50.92
CA SER A 10 -48.73 32.06 49.91
C SER A 10 -47.31 32.03 49.39
N LEU A 11 -46.95 31.07 48.59
CA LEU A 11 -45.76 31.16 47.72
C LEU A 11 -46.00 30.37 46.44
N THR A 12 -47.09 30.66 45.76
CA THR A 12 -47.21 30.30 44.34
C THR A 12 -46.36 31.32 43.55
N ARG A 13 -45.06 31.03 43.45
CA ARG A 13 -44.19 31.72 42.49
C ARG A 13 -44.69 31.42 41.10
N ARG A 14 -45.24 32.43 40.43
CA ARG A 14 -45.53 32.45 39.01
C ARG A 14 -44.22 32.16 38.27
N PHE A 15 -44.02 30.92 37.80
CA PHE A 15 -43.06 30.64 36.74
C PHE A 15 -43.54 31.35 35.48
N ARG A 16 -43.01 32.52 35.24
CA ARG A 16 -43.14 33.26 33.99
C ARG A 16 -42.30 32.44 32.97
N LEU A 17 -42.98 31.65 32.13
CA LEU A 17 -42.38 31.06 30.94
C LEU A 17 -41.74 32.20 30.14
N MET A 18 -40.42 32.32 30.25
CA MET A 18 -39.65 33.16 29.36
C MET A 18 -39.86 32.60 27.93
N ARG A 19 -40.67 33.29 27.16
CA ARG A 19 -40.74 33.10 25.72
C ARG A 19 -39.33 33.40 25.20
N LEU A 20 -38.58 32.34 24.79
CA LEU A 20 -37.41 32.51 23.98
C LEU A 20 -37.78 33.30 22.73
N PRO A 21 -37.08 34.37 22.41
CA PRO A 21 -37.40 35.15 21.23
C PRO A 21 -37.21 34.27 20.00
N SER A 22 -38.25 34.14 19.19
CA SER A 22 -38.24 33.50 17.88
C SER A 22 -37.45 34.39 16.89
N LEU A 23 -36.13 34.49 17.07
CA LEU A 23 -35.26 35.33 16.26
C LEU A 23 -34.35 34.47 15.33
N ILE A 24 -34.72 33.24 15.05
CA ILE A 24 -34.15 32.58 13.90
C ILE A 24 -35.04 32.97 12.72
N SER A 25 -34.61 33.95 11.96
CA SER A 25 -35.33 34.33 10.75
C SER A 25 -35.31 33.12 9.79
N SER A 26 -36.35 32.96 8.98
CA SER A 26 -36.41 31.88 7.96
C SER A 26 -35.17 31.89 7.07
N SER A 27 -34.53 33.05 6.89
CA SER A 27 -33.26 33.16 6.14
C SER A 27 -32.05 32.54 6.86
N THR A 28 -31.96 32.64 8.22
CA THR A 28 -30.88 31.96 8.98
C THR A 28 -31.05 30.44 9.00
N LEU A 29 -32.29 29.97 9.08
CA LEU A 29 -32.55 28.53 8.98
C LEU A 29 -32.22 27.96 7.59
N LEU A 30 -32.59 28.72 6.53
CA LEU A 30 -32.24 28.38 5.15
C LEU A 30 -30.71 28.39 4.92
N PHE A 31 -30.00 29.39 5.49
CA PHE A 31 -28.54 29.47 5.37
C PHE A 31 -27.83 28.29 6.08
N LEU A 32 -28.32 27.88 7.26
CA LEU A 32 -27.84 26.70 7.97
C LEU A 32 -28.11 25.42 7.18
N LEU A 33 -29.30 25.29 6.56
CA LEU A 33 -29.65 24.12 5.75
C LEU A 33 -28.81 24.04 4.46
N VAL A 34 -28.57 25.18 3.81
CA VAL A 34 -27.72 25.27 2.63
C VAL A 34 -26.26 25.00 3.00
N SER A 35 -25.75 25.50 4.14
CA SER A 35 -24.38 25.20 4.58
C SER A 35 -24.16 23.73 4.90
N THR A 36 -25.14 23.02 5.46
CA THR A 36 -25.03 21.57 5.69
C THR A 36 -25.02 20.76 4.39
N LEU A 37 -25.73 21.23 3.35
CA LEU A 37 -25.66 20.60 2.02
C LEU A 37 -24.29 20.78 1.36
N PHE A 38 -23.62 21.91 1.56
CA PHE A 38 -22.25 22.12 1.06
C PHE A 38 -21.21 21.28 1.80
N TYR A 39 -21.36 21.00 3.10
CA TYR A 39 -20.45 20.12 3.83
C TYR A 39 -20.52 18.65 3.36
N SER A 40 -21.67 18.19 2.88
CA SER A 40 -21.84 16.83 2.36
C SER A 40 -21.20 16.61 0.99
N VAL A 41 -20.89 17.67 0.24
CA VAL A 41 -20.30 17.57 -1.12
C VAL A 41 -18.78 17.44 -1.10
N TYR A 42 -18.11 17.72 0.03
CA TYR A 42 -16.65 17.68 0.13
C TYR A 42 -16.05 16.40 0.71
N ALA A 43 -16.87 15.44 1.11
CA ALA A 43 -16.40 14.09 1.39
C ALA A 43 -16.25 13.31 0.07
N GLN A 44 -15.38 13.79 -0.80
CA GLN A 44 -14.97 13.00 -1.96
C GLN A 44 -14.16 11.83 -1.41
N ASP A 45 -14.72 10.61 -1.45
CA ASP A 45 -14.01 9.40 -1.09
C ASP A 45 -12.67 9.38 -1.83
N LYS A 46 -11.58 9.58 -1.09
CA LYS A 46 -10.24 9.58 -1.68
C LYS A 46 -10.03 8.24 -2.37
N THR A 47 -9.86 8.26 -3.69
CA THR A 47 -9.55 7.06 -4.45
C THR A 47 -8.14 6.60 -4.11
N PHE A 48 -8.01 5.36 -3.64
CA PHE A 48 -6.72 4.72 -3.38
C PHE A 48 -6.14 4.21 -4.70
N THR A 49 -5.04 4.82 -5.13
CA THR A 49 -4.36 4.45 -6.38
C THR A 49 -3.22 3.48 -6.09
N VAL A 50 -3.30 2.27 -6.66
CA VAL A 50 -2.23 1.27 -6.58
C VAL A 50 -1.60 1.05 -7.95
N VAL A 51 -0.27 1.06 -8.00
CA VAL A 51 0.49 0.67 -9.19
C VAL A 51 0.99 -0.76 -9.02
N LEU A 52 0.62 -1.59 -9.98
CA LEU A 52 1.08 -2.97 -10.09
C LEU A 52 2.19 -3.03 -11.13
N ASP A 53 3.38 -3.31 -10.67
CA ASP A 53 4.54 -3.54 -11.51
C ASP A 53 4.75 -5.05 -11.72
N ALA A 54 4.61 -5.50 -12.95
CA ALA A 54 5.01 -6.85 -13.31
C ALA A 54 6.50 -6.85 -13.65
N GLY A 55 7.33 -7.41 -12.79
CA GLY A 55 8.77 -7.47 -12.99
C GLY A 55 9.17 -8.01 -14.36
N HIS A 56 10.30 -7.56 -14.88
CA HIS A 56 10.86 -8.00 -16.16
C HIS A 56 9.95 -7.70 -17.37
N GLY A 57 10.16 -8.42 -18.50
CA GLY A 57 9.33 -8.29 -19.70
C GLY A 57 10.15 -8.08 -20.98
N GLY A 58 9.58 -8.47 -22.13
CA GLY A 58 10.22 -8.37 -23.42
C GLY A 58 11.55 -9.15 -23.47
N ARG A 59 12.65 -8.45 -23.74
CA ARG A 59 14.02 -9.04 -23.79
C ARG A 59 14.53 -9.48 -22.42
N ASP A 60 14.05 -8.92 -21.35
CA ASP A 60 14.34 -9.37 -19.98
C ASP A 60 13.39 -10.50 -19.57
N THR A 61 13.93 -11.68 -19.40
CA THR A 61 13.14 -12.86 -19.05
C THR A 61 12.92 -13.01 -17.54
N GLY A 62 13.69 -12.29 -16.73
CA GLY A 62 13.82 -12.57 -15.32
C GLY A 62 14.42 -13.94 -15.04
N ASN A 63 14.15 -14.44 -13.87
CA ASN A 63 14.54 -15.78 -13.43
C ASN A 63 13.97 -16.88 -14.33
N ARG A 64 14.71 -17.96 -14.43
CA ARG A 64 14.29 -19.17 -15.17
C ARG A 64 14.42 -20.39 -14.27
N GLY A 65 13.44 -21.27 -14.33
CA GLY A 65 13.48 -22.54 -13.59
C GLY A 65 12.42 -23.49 -14.09
N ASN A 66 12.74 -24.77 -14.18
CA ASN A 66 11.81 -25.83 -14.59
C ASN A 66 11.06 -25.56 -15.91
N GLY A 67 11.69 -24.85 -16.86
CA GLY A 67 11.06 -24.45 -18.13
C GLY A 67 10.16 -23.22 -18.05
N TYR A 68 10.05 -22.57 -16.90
CA TYR A 68 9.23 -21.38 -16.68
C TYR A 68 10.07 -20.10 -16.75
N TYR A 69 9.40 -18.99 -17.08
CA TYR A 69 9.97 -17.64 -17.15
C TYR A 69 9.24 -16.73 -16.18
N GLU A 70 9.97 -16.05 -15.33
CA GLU A 70 9.45 -15.13 -14.33
C GLU A 70 8.56 -14.07 -14.95
N LYS A 71 9.01 -13.41 -16.04
CA LYS A 71 8.27 -12.32 -16.70
C LYS A 71 6.83 -12.66 -17.06
N LYS A 72 6.55 -13.92 -17.36
CA LYS A 72 5.20 -14.41 -17.70
C LYS A 72 4.34 -14.60 -16.46
N ILE A 73 4.93 -15.18 -15.42
CA ILE A 73 4.24 -15.44 -14.14
C ILE A 73 3.94 -14.12 -13.45
N ALA A 74 4.92 -13.23 -13.36
CA ALA A 74 4.76 -11.89 -12.78
C ALA A 74 3.65 -11.09 -13.48
N LEU A 75 3.62 -11.13 -14.83
CA LEU A 75 2.56 -10.46 -15.60
C LEU A 75 1.18 -11.03 -15.30
N ASN A 76 1.04 -12.35 -15.30
CA ASN A 76 -0.25 -12.99 -15.03
C ASN A 76 -0.76 -12.68 -13.61
N ILE A 77 0.12 -12.73 -12.62
CA ILE A 77 -0.21 -12.40 -11.24
C ILE A 77 -0.63 -10.93 -11.14
N ALA A 78 0.16 -9.99 -11.68
CA ALA A 78 -0.15 -8.57 -11.63
C ALA A 78 -1.49 -8.23 -12.30
N LEU A 79 -1.77 -8.80 -13.49
CA LEU A 79 -3.05 -8.61 -14.17
C LEU A 79 -4.23 -9.19 -13.37
N THR A 80 -4.04 -10.33 -12.74
CA THR A 80 -5.07 -10.96 -11.90
C THR A 80 -5.34 -10.15 -10.64
N ILE A 81 -4.29 -9.67 -9.95
CA ILE A 81 -4.44 -8.75 -8.80
C ILE A 81 -5.26 -7.52 -9.22
N GLY A 82 -4.87 -6.89 -10.32
CA GLY A 82 -5.56 -5.70 -10.79
C GLY A 82 -7.02 -5.95 -11.12
N SER A 83 -7.33 -7.05 -11.80
CA SER A 83 -8.73 -7.43 -12.08
C SER A 83 -9.57 -7.67 -10.81
N LEU A 84 -8.96 -8.09 -9.69
CA LEU A 84 -9.63 -8.23 -8.41
C LEU A 84 -9.83 -6.88 -7.73
N LEU A 85 -8.82 -6.01 -7.76
CA LEU A 85 -8.85 -4.70 -7.13
C LEU A 85 -9.76 -3.71 -7.87
N GLU A 86 -9.82 -3.77 -9.21
CA GLU A 86 -10.71 -2.94 -10.05
C GLU A 86 -12.20 -3.15 -9.75
N LYS A 87 -12.57 -4.26 -9.10
CA LYS A 87 -13.94 -4.53 -8.62
C LYS A 87 -14.26 -3.87 -7.28
N GLN A 88 -13.26 -3.31 -6.62
CA GLN A 88 -13.42 -2.68 -5.31
C GLN A 88 -13.71 -1.19 -5.47
N ASN A 89 -14.76 -0.70 -4.83
CA ASN A 89 -15.06 0.72 -4.83
C ASN A 89 -13.91 1.52 -4.18
N GLY A 90 -13.58 2.65 -4.80
CA GLY A 90 -12.55 3.54 -4.29
C GLY A 90 -11.11 3.04 -4.48
N ILE A 91 -10.88 2.02 -5.33
CA ILE A 91 -9.53 1.60 -5.75
C ILE A 91 -9.35 1.85 -7.25
N LYS A 92 -8.25 2.51 -7.60
CA LYS A 92 -7.78 2.71 -8.97
C LYS A 92 -6.51 1.91 -9.18
N VAL A 93 -6.47 1.11 -10.24
CA VAL A 93 -5.30 0.30 -10.59
C VAL A 93 -4.61 0.84 -11.82
N ILE A 94 -3.28 0.95 -11.72
CA ILE A 94 -2.41 1.30 -12.84
C ILE A 94 -1.35 0.20 -12.96
N TYR A 95 -0.94 -0.09 -14.18
CA TYR A 95 0.04 -1.13 -14.47
C TYR A 95 1.25 -0.52 -15.17
N THR A 96 2.44 -0.96 -14.80
CA THR A 96 3.65 -0.59 -15.55
C THR A 96 3.68 -1.22 -16.93
N ARG A 97 3.15 -2.45 -17.06
CA ARG A 97 2.93 -3.15 -18.32
C ARG A 97 1.71 -4.09 -18.24
N LYS A 98 1.03 -4.22 -19.36
CA LYS A 98 -0.10 -5.18 -19.54
C LYS A 98 0.21 -6.25 -20.61
N LYS A 99 1.44 -6.22 -21.16
CA LYS A 99 1.90 -7.13 -22.22
C LYS A 99 3.34 -7.55 -21.92
N ASP A 100 3.84 -8.53 -22.68
CA ASP A 100 5.24 -8.96 -22.61
C ASP A 100 6.13 -7.96 -23.36
N VAL A 101 6.32 -6.77 -22.76
CA VAL A 101 7.19 -5.68 -23.25
C VAL A 101 8.22 -5.35 -22.19
N PHE A 102 9.38 -4.86 -22.62
CA PHE A 102 10.41 -4.32 -21.74
C PHE A 102 10.03 -2.91 -21.28
N VAL A 103 10.23 -2.62 -20.00
CA VAL A 103 10.04 -1.30 -19.40
C VAL A 103 11.25 -1.05 -18.49
N ASP A 104 11.95 0.05 -18.70
CA ASP A 104 13.10 0.46 -17.90
C ASP A 104 12.71 0.63 -16.42
N LEU A 105 13.64 0.37 -15.48
CA LEU A 105 13.33 0.46 -14.04
C LEU A 105 12.87 1.85 -13.61
N ILE A 106 13.54 2.90 -14.11
CA ILE A 106 13.13 4.29 -13.85
C ILE A 106 11.72 4.59 -14.40
N GLU A 107 11.38 4.06 -15.58
CA GLU A 107 10.06 4.32 -16.17
C GLU A 107 8.93 3.66 -15.37
N ARG A 108 9.18 2.49 -14.75
CA ARG A 108 8.22 1.87 -13.82
C ARG A 108 7.89 2.79 -12.65
N ALA A 109 8.91 3.38 -12.04
CA ALA A 109 8.74 4.36 -10.97
C ALA A 109 8.05 5.65 -11.47
N ASN A 110 8.42 6.15 -12.66
CA ASN A 110 7.82 7.33 -13.27
C ASN A 110 6.32 7.16 -13.52
N ILE A 111 5.89 5.97 -13.95
CA ILE A 111 4.46 5.65 -14.11
C ILE A 111 3.74 5.80 -12.77
N ALA A 112 4.32 5.31 -11.68
CA ALA A 112 3.74 5.41 -10.35
C ALA A 112 3.73 6.87 -9.84
N ASN A 113 4.82 7.60 -10.00
CA ASN A 113 4.96 8.99 -9.58
C ASN A 113 3.99 9.92 -10.33
N LYS A 114 3.87 9.76 -11.65
CA LYS A 114 2.90 10.52 -12.48
C LYS A 114 1.45 10.25 -12.11
N ALA A 115 1.19 9.07 -11.56
CA ALA A 115 -0.15 8.68 -11.12
C ALA A 115 -0.49 9.17 -9.72
N ASP A 116 0.45 9.78 -9.00
CA ASP A 116 0.33 10.11 -7.58
C ASP A 116 -0.20 8.91 -6.78
N ALA A 117 0.48 7.76 -6.94
CA ALA A 117 0.01 6.51 -6.39
C ALA A 117 0.17 6.45 -4.88
N ASP A 118 -0.78 5.81 -4.20
CA ASP A 118 -0.75 5.58 -2.75
C ASP A 118 0.07 4.33 -2.37
N LEU A 119 0.30 3.43 -3.34
CA LEU A 119 1.10 2.21 -3.14
C LEU A 119 1.67 1.71 -4.48
N PHE A 120 2.94 1.33 -4.47
CA PHE A 120 3.61 0.63 -5.56
C PHE A 120 3.95 -0.81 -5.16
N ILE A 121 3.59 -1.79 -5.98
CA ILE A 121 3.88 -3.22 -5.74
C ILE A 121 4.54 -3.81 -6.96
N SER A 122 5.81 -4.20 -6.83
CA SER A 122 6.55 -4.96 -7.86
C SER A 122 6.44 -6.47 -7.58
N ILE A 123 6.02 -7.23 -8.59
CA ILE A 123 5.77 -8.67 -8.49
C ILE A 123 6.89 -9.44 -9.19
N HIS A 124 7.53 -10.32 -8.43
CA HIS A 124 8.68 -11.12 -8.83
C HIS A 124 8.55 -12.59 -8.42
N CYS A 125 9.45 -13.42 -8.91
CA CYS A 125 9.62 -14.82 -8.53
C CYS A 125 11.12 -15.15 -8.43
N ASP A 126 11.60 -15.41 -7.23
CA ASP A 126 13.00 -15.67 -6.93
C ASP A 126 13.51 -16.99 -7.56
N ALA A 127 14.80 -17.13 -7.60
CA ALA A 127 15.51 -18.35 -7.95
C ALA A 127 16.69 -18.58 -7.00
N PHE A 128 17.00 -19.84 -6.73
CA PHE A 128 18.14 -20.19 -5.91
C PHE A 128 18.88 -21.41 -6.45
N SER A 129 20.18 -21.51 -6.18
CA SER A 129 21.00 -22.62 -6.63
C SER A 129 20.55 -23.98 -6.06
N GLN A 130 20.06 -23.98 -4.81
CA GLN A 130 19.49 -25.18 -4.19
C GLN A 130 17.99 -25.28 -4.50
N SER A 131 17.61 -26.28 -5.27
CA SER A 131 16.21 -26.51 -5.67
C SER A 131 15.25 -26.87 -4.52
N SER A 132 15.77 -27.15 -3.32
CA SER A 132 14.95 -27.38 -2.12
C SER A 132 14.43 -26.08 -1.48
N VAL A 133 14.95 -24.91 -1.87
CA VAL A 133 14.53 -23.62 -1.32
C VAL A 133 13.14 -23.26 -1.82
N TYR A 134 12.26 -22.80 -0.90
CA TYR A 134 10.87 -22.47 -1.18
C TYR A 134 10.32 -21.41 -0.20
N GLY A 135 9.15 -20.85 -0.50
CA GLY A 135 8.44 -19.86 0.33
C GLY A 135 8.33 -18.52 -0.35
N ALA A 136 7.58 -17.59 0.25
CA ALA A 136 7.38 -16.24 -0.22
C ALA A 136 8.05 -15.22 0.71
N GLY A 137 8.54 -14.12 0.15
CA GLY A 137 9.16 -13.02 0.89
C GLY A 137 8.76 -11.67 0.33
N THR A 138 8.76 -10.66 1.16
CA THR A 138 8.46 -9.29 0.74
C THR A 138 9.64 -8.40 1.10
N PHE A 139 9.96 -7.47 0.21
CA PHE A 139 11.08 -6.56 0.38
C PHE A 139 10.62 -5.12 0.36
N VAL A 140 11.31 -4.29 1.14
CA VAL A 140 11.26 -2.83 1.07
C VAL A 140 12.66 -2.30 0.76
N LEU A 141 12.74 -1.06 0.30
CA LEU A 141 14.03 -0.42 0.06
C LEU A 141 14.76 -0.25 1.39
N GLY A 142 16.05 -0.56 1.40
CA GLY A 142 16.91 -0.38 2.57
C GLY A 142 18.27 -1.01 2.40
N LEU A 143 19.10 -0.93 3.45
CA LEU A 143 20.41 -1.61 3.47
C LEU A 143 20.23 -3.12 3.45
N HIS A 144 21.18 -3.79 2.79
CA HIS A 144 21.20 -5.24 2.81
C HIS A 144 21.55 -5.75 4.22
N ALA A 145 20.67 -6.58 4.77
CA ALA A 145 20.94 -7.20 6.08
C ALA A 145 22.01 -8.30 6.00
N ASN A 146 22.28 -8.84 4.80
CA ASN A 146 23.23 -9.90 4.55
C ASN A 146 23.52 -10.05 3.05
N ASP A 147 24.55 -10.85 2.71
CA ASP A 147 24.97 -11.12 1.33
C ASP A 147 23.85 -11.68 0.44
N ARG A 148 22.93 -12.46 1.00
CA ARG A 148 21.80 -13.01 0.25
C ARG A 148 20.85 -11.92 -0.24
N ASN A 149 20.52 -10.96 0.60
CA ASN A 149 19.68 -9.83 0.21
C ASN A 149 20.36 -8.96 -0.84
N PHE A 150 21.68 -8.78 -0.72
CA PHE A 150 22.48 -8.13 -1.75
C PHE A 150 22.41 -8.85 -3.09
N GLN A 151 22.64 -10.19 -3.12
CA GLN A 151 22.59 -11.00 -4.33
C GLN A 151 21.22 -10.93 -5.04
N ILE A 152 20.11 -10.91 -4.27
CA ILE A 152 18.78 -10.77 -4.85
C ILE A 152 18.65 -9.38 -5.50
N ALA A 153 18.96 -8.30 -4.77
CA ALA A 153 18.88 -6.94 -5.32
C ALA A 153 19.83 -6.74 -6.50
N GLN A 154 21.07 -7.26 -6.44
CA GLN A 154 22.05 -7.24 -7.53
C GLN A 154 21.47 -7.86 -8.80
N LYS A 155 20.82 -9.01 -8.67
CA LYS A 155 20.21 -9.71 -9.79
C LYS A 155 19.07 -8.93 -10.42
N GLU A 156 18.15 -8.43 -9.60
CA GLU A 156 17.02 -7.63 -10.08
C GLU A 156 17.46 -6.28 -10.67
N ASN A 157 18.48 -5.65 -10.08
CA ASN A 157 19.04 -4.41 -10.59
C ASN A 157 19.87 -4.61 -11.87
N SER A 158 20.38 -5.82 -12.13
CA SER A 158 21.23 -6.08 -13.32
C SER A 158 20.50 -5.85 -14.65
N VAL A 159 19.20 -5.74 -14.64
CA VAL A 159 18.40 -5.37 -15.82
C VAL A 159 18.77 -4.01 -16.40
N ILE A 160 19.34 -3.09 -15.60
CA ILE A 160 19.81 -1.81 -16.11
C ILE A 160 20.86 -1.96 -17.23
N PHE A 161 21.66 -3.02 -17.23
CA PHE A 161 22.63 -3.31 -18.29
C PHE A 161 21.99 -3.66 -19.64
N LEU A 162 20.68 -3.89 -19.68
CA LEU A 162 19.91 -4.04 -20.90
C LEU A 162 19.35 -2.70 -21.42
N GLU A 163 19.48 -1.64 -20.65
CA GLU A 163 18.96 -0.30 -21.00
C GLU A 163 20.00 0.50 -21.77
N GLU A 164 19.52 1.38 -22.66
CA GLU A 164 20.38 2.34 -23.34
C GLU A 164 20.75 3.46 -22.37
N ASP A 165 22.01 3.92 -22.40
CA ASP A 165 22.55 5.01 -21.59
C ASP A 165 22.36 4.81 -20.07
N TYR A 166 22.43 3.54 -19.61
CA TYR A 166 22.16 3.20 -18.20
C TYR A 166 23.11 3.95 -17.24
N GLU A 167 24.39 4.15 -17.57
CA GLU A 167 25.34 4.84 -16.72
C GLU A 167 24.87 6.27 -16.40
N GLN A 168 24.36 6.99 -17.42
CA GLN A 168 23.84 8.34 -17.26
C GLN A 168 22.48 8.34 -16.56
N LYS A 169 21.59 7.39 -16.89
CA LYS A 169 20.26 7.30 -16.29
C LYS A 169 20.30 7.03 -14.79
N TYR A 170 21.28 6.28 -14.32
CA TYR A 170 21.39 5.83 -12.94
C TYR A 170 22.55 6.48 -12.17
N ASP A 171 23.06 7.62 -12.66
CA ASP A 171 24.13 8.41 -12.01
C ASP A 171 25.36 7.55 -11.64
N GLY A 172 25.74 6.62 -12.53
CA GLY A 172 26.86 5.71 -12.31
C GLY A 172 26.61 4.63 -11.26
N PHE A 173 25.38 4.36 -10.90
CA PHE A 173 25.04 3.24 -10.01
C PHE A 173 25.51 1.91 -10.61
N ASP A 174 26.29 1.16 -9.83
CA ASP A 174 26.75 -0.18 -10.19
C ASP A 174 26.04 -1.22 -9.30
N PRO A 175 25.17 -2.09 -9.87
CA PRO A 175 24.54 -3.16 -9.14
C PRO A 175 25.52 -4.15 -8.47
N ASN A 176 26.76 -4.21 -8.97
CA ASN A 176 27.79 -5.12 -8.44
C ASN A 176 28.53 -4.52 -7.23
N ASN A 177 28.36 -3.22 -6.97
CA ASN A 177 29.03 -2.56 -5.87
C ASN A 177 28.05 -2.35 -4.68
N PRO A 178 28.24 -3.02 -3.53
CA PRO A 178 27.39 -2.83 -2.36
C PRO A 178 27.35 -1.38 -1.86
N GLU A 179 28.43 -0.61 -2.04
CA GLU A 179 28.51 0.79 -1.61
C GLU A 179 27.60 1.71 -2.44
N SER A 180 27.32 1.35 -3.70
CA SER A 180 26.38 2.08 -4.56
C SER A 180 24.97 2.14 -3.96
N VAL A 181 24.60 1.15 -3.14
CA VAL A 181 23.29 1.09 -2.48
C VAL A 181 23.15 2.17 -1.39
N ILE A 182 24.23 2.58 -0.75
CA ILE A 182 24.19 3.61 0.30
C ILE A 182 23.63 4.93 -0.26
N SER A 183 24.04 5.30 -1.47
CA SER A 183 23.54 6.51 -2.13
C SER A 183 22.03 6.42 -2.47
N LEU A 184 21.48 5.21 -2.61
CA LEU A 184 20.07 5.00 -2.89
C LEU A 184 19.17 5.34 -1.70
N LEU A 185 19.67 5.24 -0.46
CA LEU A 185 18.87 5.26 0.75
C LEU A 185 18.55 6.67 1.25
N LEU A 186 19.40 7.65 0.93
CA LEU A 186 19.27 9.01 1.43
C LEU A 186 17.96 9.71 0.99
N MET A 187 17.24 9.15 0.02
CA MET A 187 16.04 9.77 -0.56
C MET A 187 14.71 9.15 -0.10
N GLN A 188 14.70 8.02 0.63
CA GLN A 188 13.46 7.24 0.86
C GLN A 188 13.02 7.07 2.32
N GLU A 189 13.64 7.77 3.27
CA GLU A 189 13.29 7.66 4.69
C GLU A 189 11.79 7.98 4.95
N THR A 190 11.23 8.90 4.16
CA THR A 190 9.83 9.37 4.30
C THR A 190 8.77 8.27 4.13
N TYR A 191 9.00 7.27 3.27
CA TYR A 191 7.99 6.24 2.95
C TYR A 191 8.29 4.87 3.54
N LEU A 192 9.43 4.72 4.24
CA LEU A 192 9.89 3.41 4.71
C LEU A 192 8.92 2.76 5.70
N ASP A 193 8.45 3.50 6.69
CA ASP A 193 7.54 2.96 7.71
C ASP A 193 6.24 2.44 7.10
N GLN A 194 5.65 3.20 6.18
CA GLN A 194 4.44 2.77 5.48
C GLN A 194 4.70 1.60 4.52
N SER A 195 5.87 1.56 3.90
CA SER A 195 6.32 0.42 3.08
C SER A 195 6.46 -0.85 3.92
N ILE A 196 7.00 -0.74 5.13
CA ILE A 196 7.12 -1.87 6.08
C ILE A 196 5.73 -2.36 6.50
N VAL A 197 4.76 -1.47 6.76
CA VAL A 197 3.38 -1.86 7.08
C VAL A 197 2.75 -2.61 5.91
N ALA A 198 2.87 -2.09 4.68
CA ALA A 198 2.37 -2.76 3.47
C ALA A 198 3.03 -4.12 3.27
N ALA A 199 4.35 -4.20 3.39
CA ALA A 199 5.12 -5.44 3.25
C ALA A 199 4.72 -6.50 4.28
N ASN A 200 4.56 -6.10 5.56
CA ASN A 200 4.11 -7.00 6.62
C ASN A 200 2.69 -7.50 6.36
N THR A 201 1.78 -6.64 5.88
CA THR A 201 0.41 -7.03 5.56
C THR A 201 0.38 -8.09 4.47
N ILE A 202 1.18 -7.94 3.41
CA ILE A 202 1.31 -8.94 2.34
C ILE A 202 1.95 -10.23 2.87
N GLN A 203 3.04 -10.12 3.62
CA GLN A 203 3.77 -11.27 4.15
C GLN A 203 2.91 -12.12 5.09
N GLN A 204 2.18 -11.49 6.00
CA GLN A 204 1.26 -12.18 6.90
C GLN A 204 0.11 -12.85 6.13
N SER A 205 -0.39 -12.23 5.07
CA SER A 205 -1.42 -12.82 4.22
C SER A 205 -0.92 -14.09 3.49
N PHE A 206 0.33 -14.15 3.07
CA PHE A 206 0.92 -15.38 2.51
C PHE A 206 0.96 -16.53 3.52
N ILE A 207 1.26 -16.22 4.78
CA ILE A 207 1.31 -17.21 5.86
C ILE A 207 -0.10 -17.70 6.20
N SER A 208 -1.02 -16.77 6.48
CA SER A 208 -2.35 -17.08 6.97
C SER A 208 -3.25 -17.72 5.91
N ASN A 209 -3.24 -17.20 4.68
CA ASN A 209 -4.17 -17.64 3.63
C ASN A 209 -3.65 -18.81 2.80
N LEU A 210 -2.32 -18.93 2.64
CA LEU A 210 -1.71 -19.91 1.76
C LEU A 210 -0.77 -20.88 2.47
N SER A 211 -0.56 -20.73 3.78
CA SER A 211 0.40 -21.53 4.56
C SER A 211 1.78 -21.57 3.90
N ARG A 212 2.19 -20.46 3.25
CA ARG A 212 3.50 -20.36 2.61
C ARG A 212 4.58 -20.33 3.67
N LYS A 213 5.74 -20.95 3.36
CA LYS A 213 6.91 -20.79 4.20
C LYS A 213 7.28 -19.30 4.25
N ASP A 214 7.32 -18.78 5.46
CA ASP A 214 7.66 -17.39 5.72
C ASP A 214 9.15 -17.14 5.40
N ARG A 215 9.40 -16.21 4.49
CA ARG A 215 10.73 -15.68 4.17
C ARG A 215 10.95 -14.30 4.75
N THR A 216 10.02 -13.82 5.54
CA THR A 216 10.00 -12.54 6.26
C THR A 216 9.99 -11.30 5.36
N VAL A 217 9.73 -10.16 5.96
CA VAL A 217 9.99 -8.86 5.36
C VAL A 217 11.49 -8.55 5.51
N LYS A 218 12.10 -8.05 4.43
CA LYS A 218 13.53 -7.76 4.34
C LYS A 218 13.78 -6.41 3.71
N GLN A 219 14.98 -5.90 3.90
CA GLN A 219 15.47 -4.70 3.23
C GLN A 219 16.54 -5.07 2.21
N ALA A 220 16.48 -4.43 1.05
CA ALA A 220 17.54 -4.49 0.05
C ALA A 220 17.46 -3.29 -0.91
N GLY A 221 18.56 -3.00 -1.59
CA GLY A 221 18.71 -1.83 -2.47
C GLY A 221 18.15 -2.04 -3.87
N PHE A 222 16.85 -2.17 -4.00
CA PHE A 222 16.19 -2.29 -5.30
C PHE A 222 16.04 -0.93 -5.99
N VAL A 223 16.62 -0.81 -7.18
CA VAL A 223 16.55 0.41 -8.00
C VAL A 223 15.11 0.77 -8.34
N VAL A 224 14.26 -0.21 -8.65
CA VAL A 224 12.85 0.03 -8.98
C VAL A 224 12.07 0.68 -7.84
N LEU A 225 12.45 0.41 -6.58
CA LEU A 225 11.81 1.03 -5.41
C LEU A 225 12.43 2.40 -5.06
N LYS A 226 13.71 2.64 -5.42
CA LYS A 226 14.40 3.89 -5.11
C LYS A 226 13.70 5.13 -5.66
N TYR A 227 13.23 5.05 -6.89
CA TYR A 227 12.72 6.21 -7.62
C TYR A 227 11.21 6.43 -7.45
N THR A 228 10.55 5.64 -6.60
CA THR A 228 9.13 5.83 -6.26
C THR A 228 8.96 6.87 -5.14
N TYR A 229 7.94 7.71 -5.22
CA TYR A 229 7.63 8.75 -4.22
C TYR A 229 6.35 8.40 -3.43
N MET A 230 6.20 7.12 -3.09
CA MET A 230 5.12 6.56 -2.29
C MET A 230 5.60 5.29 -1.59
N PRO A 231 4.83 4.75 -0.62
CA PRO A 231 5.08 3.42 -0.06
C PRO A 231 5.25 2.37 -1.16
N SER A 232 6.34 1.60 -1.11
CA SER A 232 6.70 0.69 -2.19
C SER A 232 7.27 -0.63 -1.68
N VAL A 233 6.87 -1.73 -2.30
CA VAL A 233 7.28 -3.08 -1.93
C VAL A 233 7.61 -3.91 -3.17
N LEU A 234 8.53 -4.86 -3.01
CA LEU A 234 8.81 -5.92 -4.00
C LEU A 234 8.44 -7.26 -3.37
N VAL A 235 7.62 -8.02 -4.09
CA VAL A 235 7.09 -9.30 -3.63
C VAL A 235 7.75 -10.43 -4.41
N GLU A 236 8.47 -11.29 -3.70
CA GLU A 236 8.97 -12.56 -4.20
C GLU A 236 7.93 -13.65 -3.92
N ALA A 237 7.11 -13.97 -4.92
CA ALA A 237 5.97 -14.86 -4.76
C ALA A 237 6.36 -16.33 -4.54
N GLY A 238 7.61 -16.70 -4.78
CA GLY A 238 8.16 -18.05 -4.58
C GLY A 238 9.37 -18.30 -5.45
N PHE A 239 9.90 -19.52 -5.43
CA PHE A 239 11.14 -19.90 -6.10
C PHE A 239 10.89 -20.73 -7.35
N LEU A 240 11.21 -20.20 -8.54
CA LEU A 240 11.05 -20.91 -9.81
C LEU A 240 11.94 -22.17 -9.95
N THR A 241 13.08 -22.17 -9.29
CA THR A 241 14.04 -23.29 -9.30
C THR A 241 13.62 -24.47 -8.45
N ASN A 242 12.67 -24.29 -7.51
CA ASN A 242 12.05 -25.40 -6.81
C ASN A 242 10.96 -26.03 -7.70
N PRO A 243 11.02 -27.36 -8.03
CA PRO A 243 10.08 -27.96 -8.96
C PRO A 243 8.61 -27.84 -8.53
N LYS A 244 8.31 -27.98 -7.23
CA LYS A 244 6.94 -27.90 -6.72
C LYS A 244 6.42 -26.45 -6.74
N GLU A 245 7.26 -25.50 -6.33
CA GLU A 245 6.89 -24.09 -6.36
C GLU A 245 6.81 -23.54 -7.79
N GLY A 246 7.76 -23.87 -8.66
CA GLY A 246 7.73 -23.46 -10.05
C GLY A 246 6.44 -23.94 -10.74
N ALA A 247 6.06 -25.20 -10.52
CA ALA A 247 4.79 -25.74 -11.03
C ALA A 247 3.58 -25.01 -10.45
N TYR A 248 3.58 -24.72 -9.14
CA TYR A 248 2.52 -23.95 -8.48
C TYR A 248 2.41 -22.51 -9.02
N LEU A 249 3.53 -21.79 -9.09
CA LEU A 249 3.61 -20.43 -9.61
C LEU A 249 3.13 -20.32 -11.07
N ASN A 250 3.42 -21.35 -11.88
CA ASN A 250 3.00 -21.38 -13.29
C ASN A 250 1.57 -21.91 -13.49
N SER A 251 0.93 -22.44 -12.46
CA SER A 251 -0.45 -22.94 -12.55
C SER A 251 -1.48 -21.83 -12.41
N THR A 252 -2.60 -21.92 -13.14
CA THR A 252 -3.74 -21.01 -13.01
C THR A 252 -4.22 -20.92 -11.55
N LYS A 253 -4.31 -22.07 -10.86
CA LYS A 253 -4.71 -22.11 -9.46
C LYS A 253 -3.75 -21.37 -8.55
N GLY A 254 -2.45 -21.58 -8.70
CA GLY A 254 -1.43 -20.91 -7.90
C GLY A 254 -1.42 -19.41 -8.12
N GLN A 255 -1.47 -18.97 -9.38
CA GLN A 255 -1.55 -17.54 -9.74
C GLN A 255 -2.81 -16.89 -9.16
N GLN A 256 -3.97 -17.54 -9.25
CA GLN A 256 -5.21 -17.04 -8.68
C GLN A 256 -5.14 -16.91 -7.15
N GLN A 257 -4.59 -17.92 -6.46
CA GLN A 257 -4.46 -17.91 -5.01
C GLN A 257 -3.50 -16.81 -4.53
N ILE A 258 -2.33 -16.68 -5.17
CA ILE A 258 -1.36 -15.63 -4.87
C ILE A 258 -1.98 -14.25 -5.10
N SER A 259 -2.64 -14.06 -6.24
CA SER A 259 -3.24 -12.79 -6.62
C SER A 259 -4.36 -12.39 -5.67
N SER A 260 -5.23 -13.32 -5.28
CA SER A 260 -6.29 -13.07 -4.30
C SER A 260 -5.70 -12.64 -2.94
N THR A 261 -4.67 -13.35 -2.49
CA THR A 261 -3.99 -13.05 -1.23
C THR A 261 -3.35 -11.66 -1.22
N ILE A 262 -2.70 -11.26 -2.33
CA ILE A 262 -2.11 -9.91 -2.43
C ILE A 262 -3.21 -8.85 -2.54
N ALA A 263 -4.28 -9.10 -3.30
CA ALA A 263 -5.39 -8.16 -3.41
C ALA A 263 -6.08 -7.91 -2.05
N ASP A 264 -6.33 -8.96 -1.26
CA ASP A 264 -6.86 -8.86 0.10
C ASP A 264 -5.92 -8.05 1.01
N ALA A 265 -4.61 -8.27 0.89
CA ALA A 265 -3.60 -7.51 1.64
C ALA A 265 -3.62 -6.02 1.28
N VAL A 266 -3.77 -5.67 0.00
CA VAL A 266 -3.89 -4.26 -0.46
C VAL A 266 -5.14 -3.60 0.13
N ILE A 267 -6.28 -4.31 0.13
CA ILE A 267 -7.53 -3.81 0.71
C ILE A 267 -7.36 -3.58 2.22
N ASN A 268 -6.74 -4.52 2.92
CA ASN A 268 -6.47 -4.41 4.36
C ASN A 268 -5.53 -3.24 4.67
N TYR A 269 -4.46 -3.06 3.88
CA TYR A 269 -3.53 -1.94 4.02
C TYR A 269 -4.24 -0.59 3.81
N ARG A 270 -5.04 -0.43 2.74
CA ARG A 270 -5.86 0.76 2.51
C ARG A 270 -6.77 1.06 3.70
N ASN A 271 -7.48 0.05 4.19
CA ASN A 271 -8.41 0.22 5.32
C ASN A 271 -7.69 0.63 6.61
N PHE A 272 -6.49 0.09 6.84
CA PHE A 272 -5.62 0.49 7.95
C PHE A 272 -5.25 1.98 7.85
N LEU A 273 -4.82 2.46 6.68
CA LEU A 273 -4.48 3.86 6.47
C LEU A 273 -5.66 4.80 6.75
N TYR A 274 -6.86 4.44 6.30
CA TYR A 274 -8.04 5.28 6.49
C TYR A 274 -8.55 5.26 7.93
N SER A 275 -8.39 4.16 8.66
CA SER A 275 -8.75 4.10 10.08
C SER A 275 -7.80 4.90 10.97
N SER A 276 -6.50 4.92 10.66
CA SER A 276 -5.51 5.70 11.41
C SER A 276 -5.73 7.22 11.26
N VAL A 277 -6.05 7.69 10.05
CA VAL A 277 -6.37 9.10 9.81
C VAL A 277 -7.63 9.54 10.56
N SER A 278 -8.63 8.66 10.68
CA SER A 278 -9.86 8.95 11.42
C SER A 278 -9.66 9.04 12.94
N SER A 279 -8.65 8.37 13.47
CA SER A 279 -8.32 8.37 14.91
C SER A 279 -7.45 9.56 15.33
N GLU A 280 -6.74 10.20 14.42
CA GLU A 280 -5.89 11.37 14.69
C GLU A 280 -6.65 12.71 14.68
N ASN A 281 -7.94 12.71 14.32
CA ASN A 281 -8.83 13.88 14.44
C ASN A 281 -9.90 13.69 15.53
N PRO A 282 -9.58 13.69 16.83
CA PRO A 282 -10.58 13.89 17.86
C PRO A 282 -10.98 15.36 17.81
N ILE A 283 -12.16 15.66 17.26
CA ILE A 283 -12.79 16.98 17.40
C ILE A 283 -12.80 17.29 18.88
N GLU A 284 -12.07 18.33 19.23
CA GLU A 284 -11.91 18.95 20.53
C GLU A 284 -13.28 19.39 21.08
N ASN A 285 -14.01 18.47 21.72
CA ASN A 285 -15.23 18.75 22.47
C ASN A 285 -14.93 18.73 23.97
N ASN A 286 -14.00 19.57 24.40
CA ASN A 286 -13.85 19.94 25.81
C ASN A 286 -13.89 21.46 25.95
N LYS A 287 -15.12 22.03 25.99
CA LYS A 287 -15.32 23.32 26.66
C LYS A 287 -15.29 23.11 28.17
N PRO A 288 -14.42 23.81 28.91
CA PRO A 288 -14.48 23.76 30.37
C PRO A 288 -15.79 24.39 30.84
N LYS A 289 -16.48 23.70 31.74
CA LYS A 289 -17.56 24.28 32.53
C LYS A 289 -16.95 25.36 33.41
N SER A 290 -17.26 26.60 33.15
CA SER A 290 -16.99 27.71 34.09
C SER A 290 -17.88 27.54 35.32
N GLU A 291 -17.23 27.48 36.46
CA GLU A 291 -17.88 27.69 37.80
C GLU A 291 -18.51 29.09 37.92
#